data_fae71c3e765d53c88080bdb31f72541e
#
_entry.id   fae71c3e765d53c88080bdb31f72541e
#
_cell.length_a   1.000
_cell.length_b   1.000
_cell.length_c   1.000
_cell.angle_alpha   90.00
_cell.angle_beta   90.00
_cell.angle_gamma   90.00
#
_symmetry.space_group_name_H-M   'P 1'
#
loop_
_entity.id
_entity.type
_entity.pdbx_description
1 polymer ?
#
loop_
_entity_poly.entity_id
_entity_poly.type
_entity_poly.pdbx_seq_one_letter_code
_entity_poly.pdbx_strand_id
1 'polypeptide(L)'
;MSTEEYPFVFQLVSVISGRLLPSTPFISVLSASLPPGSMTGAPKKRSCELLRHIEGSNAPRGLYSGVIGYFDVGGGADFSVVIRSAFRWRSEGFWRNGAGGAITALSKVDEEWEEMRAKREAVLQVLQGGSSLP
;
A
#
# COMPACT_ATOMS: atom_id res chain seq x y z
N MET A 1 16.60 5.82 11.52
CA MET A 1 15.91 4.55 11.67
C MET A 1 15.69 4.34 13.15
N SER A 2 14.46 4.11 13.58
CA SER A 2 14.07 3.87 14.97
C SER A 2 13.34 2.52 15.04
N THR A 3 13.39 1.87 16.19
CA THR A 3 12.57 0.69 16.46
C THR A 3 11.31 1.16 17.14
N GLU A 4 10.16 0.82 16.58
CA GLU A 4 8.85 1.04 17.18
C GLU A 4 8.32 -0.29 17.72
N GLU A 5 7.80 -0.23 18.94
CA GLU A 5 7.23 -1.38 19.63
C GLU A 5 5.70 -1.35 19.50
N TYR A 6 5.14 -2.45 19.04
CA TYR A 6 3.71 -2.71 18.98
C TYR A 6 3.38 -3.96 19.80
N PRO A 7 2.12 -4.21 20.17
CA PRO A 7 1.75 -5.32 21.06
C PRO A 7 2.27 -6.70 20.65
N PHE A 8 2.49 -6.92 19.36
CA PHE A 8 2.88 -8.23 18.82
C PHE A 8 4.11 -8.20 17.91
N VAL A 9 4.72 -7.02 17.70
CA VAL A 9 5.84 -6.89 16.76
C VAL A 9 6.70 -5.67 17.05
N PHE A 10 8.00 -5.82 16.84
CA PHE A 10 8.94 -4.70 16.76
C PHE A 10 9.17 -4.36 15.28
N GLN A 11 9.07 -3.11 14.93
CA GLN A 11 9.24 -2.68 13.55
C GLN A 11 10.31 -1.60 13.44
N LEU A 12 11.18 -1.74 12.44
CA LEU A 12 12.13 -0.69 12.09
C LEU A 12 11.44 0.34 11.20
N VAL A 13 11.48 1.59 11.65
CA VAL A 13 10.85 2.72 10.95
C VAL A 13 11.89 3.78 10.61
N SER A 14 11.77 4.35 9.41
CA SER A 14 12.50 5.54 9.00
C SER A 14 11.53 6.66 8.67
N VAL A 15 11.66 7.77 9.38
CA VAL A 15 10.92 8.99 9.06
C VAL A 15 11.83 9.85 8.18
N ILE A 16 11.32 10.20 7.00
CA ILE A 16 12.00 11.08 6.05
C ILE A 16 11.20 12.37 5.98
N SER A 17 11.84 13.48 6.23
CA SER A 17 11.22 14.80 6.18
C SER A 17 11.96 15.72 5.23
N GLY A 18 11.25 16.71 4.70
CA GLY A 18 11.79 17.72 3.82
C GLY A 18 10.97 19.00 3.90
N ARG A 19 11.57 20.11 3.45
CA ARG A 19 10.88 21.39 3.34
C ARG A 19 10.51 21.63 1.89
N LEU A 20 9.24 21.92 1.64
CA LEU A 20 8.78 22.30 0.32
C LEU A 20 9.27 23.70 -0.03
N LEU A 21 9.58 23.93 -1.30
CA LEU A 21 9.83 25.26 -1.81
C LEU A 21 8.56 26.11 -1.71
N PRO A 22 8.68 27.42 -1.47
CA PRO A 22 7.54 28.33 -1.53
C PRO A 22 6.77 28.14 -2.83
N SER A 23 5.46 28.24 -2.78
CA SER A 23 4.56 28.08 -3.93
C SER A 23 4.48 26.69 -4.58
N THR A 24 5.08 25.64 -4.01
CA THR A 24 4.90 24.27 -4.52
C THR A 24 3.48 23.80 -4.25
N PRO A 25 2.65 23.54 -5.28
CA PRO A 25 1.31 23.03 -5.07
C PRO A 25 1.36 21.65 -4.43
N PHE A 26 0.54 21.42 -3.40
CA PHE A 26 0.52 20.13 -2.71
C PHE A 26 0.19 18.97 -3.64
N ILE A 27 -0.71 19.15 -4.59
CA ILE A 27 -1.05 18.12 -5.57
C ILE A 27 0.16 17.67 -6.40
N SER A 28 1.11 18.56 -6.65
CA SER A 28 2.36 18.22 -7.34
C SER A 28 3.27 17.35 -6.47
N VAL A 29 3.29 17.61 -5.16
CA VAL A 29 4.03 16.77 -4.19
C VAL A 29 3.43 15.37 -4.14
N LEU A 30 2.10 15.28 -4.00
CA LEU A 30 1.40 14.00 -4.00
C LEU A 30 1.64 13.23 -5.31
N SER A 31 1.49 13.89 -6.45
CA SER A 31 1.73 13.28 -7.77
C SER A 31 3.17 12.76 -7.92
N ALA A 32 4.16 13.52 -7.46
CA ALA A 32 5.57 13.09 -7.51
C ALA A 32 5.89 11.93 -6.56
N SER A 33 5.12 11.78 -5.49
CA SER A 33 5.26 10.69 -4.53
C SER A 33 4.67 9.36 -5.03
N LEU A 34 3.78 9.41 -6.01
CA LEU A 34 3.09 8.25 -6.55
C LEU A 34 3.83 7.63 -7.77
N PRO A 35 3.69 6.32 -7.97
CA PRO A 35 3.17 5.34 -7.01
C PRO A 35 4.10 5.14 -5.82
N PRO A 36 3.60 4.68 -4.65
CA PRO A 36 4.44 4.44 -3.47
C PRO A 36 5.55 3.42 -3.77
N GLY A 37 6.79 3.74 -3.38
CA GLY A 37 7.95 2.89 -3.64
C GLY A 37 7.87 1.51 -3.00
N SER A 38 7.25 1.42 -1.81
CA SER A 38 6.99 0.16 -1.11
C SER A 38 6.06 -0.79 -1.89
N MET A 39 5.27 -0.25 -2.82
CA MET A 39 4.31 -1.00 -3.62
C MET A 39 4.82 -1.31 -5.04
N THR A 40 5.93 -0.74 -5.42
CA THR A 40 6.48 -0.86 -6.79
C THR A 40 7.93 -1.33 -6.80
N GLY A 41 8.73 -0.96 -5.82
CA GLY A 41 10.14 -1.32 -5.74
C GLY A 41 11.10 -0.20 -6.14
N ALA A 42 12.38 -0.53 -6.11
CA ALA A 42 13.48 0.37 -6.44
C ALA A 42 14.44 -0.28 -7.46
N PRO A 43 14.95 0.48 -8.43
CA PRO A 43 14.64 1.87 -8.79
C PRO A 43 13.21 2.03 -9.32
N LYS A 44 12.45 3.02 -8.82
CA LYS A 44 11.00 3.16 -9.04
C LYS A 44 10.58 3.03 -10.51
N LYS A 45 11.21 3.79 -11.40
CA LYS A 45 10.86 3.80 -12.83
C LYS A 45 10.96 2.40 -13.44
N ARG A 46 12.11 1.74 -13.24
CA ARG A 46 12.35 0.40 -13.78
C ARG A 46 11.39 -0.63 -13.21
N SER A 47 11.13 -0.57 -11.92
CA SER A 47 10.18 -1.46 -11.26
C SER A 47 8.76 -1.28 -11.81
N CYS A 48 8.31 -0.05 -12.02
CA CYS A 48 7.00 0.23 -12.62
C CYS A 48 6.91 -0.32 -14.07
N GLU A 49 7.97 -0.19 -14.86
CA GLU A 49 8.02 -0.76 -16.22
C GLU A 49 7.87 -2.29 -16.20
N LEU A 50 8.61 -2.96 -15.32
CA LEU A 50 8.54 -4.41 -15.15
C LEU A 50 7.17 -4.87 -14.66
N LEU A 51 6.62 -4.23 -13.64
CA LEU A 51 5.30 -4.56 -13.11
C LEU A 51 4.21 -4.40 -14.17
N ARG A 52 4.26 -3.33 -14.95
CA ARG A 52 3.32 -3.13 -16.07
C ARG A 52 3.39 -4.25 -17.11
N HIS A 53 4.60 -4.78 -17.35
CA HIS A 53 4.79 -5.89 -18.27
C HIS A 53 4.27 -7.21 -17.68
N ILE A 54 4.58 -7.48 -16.41
CA ILE A 54 4.24 -8.75 -15.73
C ILE A 54 2.75 -8.82 -15.38
N GLU A 55 2.20 -7.76 -14.82
CA GLU A 55 0.79 -7.70 -14.40
C GLU A 55 -0.18 -7.44 -15.56
N GLY A 56 0.36 -6.99 -16.69
CA GLY A 56 -0.43 -6.65 -17.87
C GLY A 56 -0.99 -5.23 -17.82
N SER A 57 -0.93 -4.54 -18.96
CA SER A 57 -1.39 -3.14 -19.09
C SER A 57 -2.90 -2.97 -18.91
N ASN A 58 -3.68 -4.03 -18.99
CA ASN A 58 -5.13 -4.02 -18.90
C ASN A 58 -5.68 -4.55 -17.56
N ALA A 59 -4.81 -4.83 -16.58
CA ALA A 59 -5.19 -5.32 -15.27
C ALA A 59 -4.88 -4.29 -14.18
N PRO A 60 -5.70 -3.24 -14.02
CA PRO A 60 -5.46 -2.22 -13.01
C PRO A 60 -5.61 -2.80 -11.61
N ARG A 61 -4.73 -2.40 -10.71
CA ARG A 61 -4.78 -2.78 -9.28
C ARG A 61 -5.99 -2.20 -8.54
N GLY A 62 -6.75 -1.31 -9.18
CA GLY A 62 -7.86 -0.59 -8.56
C GLY A 62 -7.36 0.37 -7.48
N LEU A 63 -8.01 0.38 -6.33
CA LEU A 63 -7.58 1.20 -5.19
C LEU A 63 -6.35 0.61 -4.47
N TYR A 64 -6.13 -0.69 -4.58
CA TYR A 64 -4.98 -1.35 -3.97
C TYR A 64 -3.67 -0.77 -4.49
N SER A 65 -2.73 -0.49 -3.59
CA SER A 65 -1.44 0.12 -3.93
C SER A 65 -1.50 1.62 -4.28
N GLY A 66 -2.68 2.22 -4.24
CA GLY A 66 -2.86 3.66 -4.28
C GLY A 66 -2.74 4.30 -2.90
N VAL A 67 -3.24 5.51 -2.76
CA VAL A 67 -3.30 6.22 -1.48
C VAL A 67 -4.71 6.71 -1.20
N ILE A 68 -5.05 6.78 0.08
CA ILE A 68 -6.26 7.41 0.59
C ILE A 68 -5.87 8.43 1.66
N GLY A 69 -6.53 9.57 1.67
CA GLY A 69 -6.21 10.61 2.64
C GLY A 69 -7.08 11.83 2.48
N TYR A 70 -6.67 12.92 3.10
CA TYR A 70 -7.41 14.17 3.11
C TYR A 70 -6.48 15.38 3.00
N PHE A 71 -7.08 16.46 2.57
CA PHE A 71 -6.55 17.82 2.69
C PHE A 71 -7.47 18.60 3.63
N ASP A 72 -6.92 19.32 4.57
CA ASP A 72 -7.69 20.21 5.40
C ASP A 72 -7.58 21.68 4.92
N VAL A 73 -8.54 22.48 5.32
CA VAL A 73 -8.61 23.90 4.95
C VAL A 73 -7.51 24.75 5.59
N GLY A 74 -6.87 24.25 6.64
CA GLY A 74 -5.71 24.87 7.29
C GLY A 74 -4.38 24.61 6.56
N GLY A 75 -4.41 23.81 5.48
CA GLY A 75 -3.24 23.47 4.67
C GLY A 75 -2.53 22.19 5.12
N GLY A 76 -3.10 21.45 6.05
CA GLY A 76 -2.63 20.12 6.43
C GLY A 76 -3.09 19.05 5.45
N ALA A 77 -2.38 17.93 5.44
CA ALA A 77 -2.78 16.76 4.67
C ALA A 77 -2.15 15.49 5.24
N ASP A 78 -2.87 14.38 5.15
CA ASP A 78 -2.37 13.07 5.54
C ASP A 78 -2.87 12.00 4.57
N PHE A 79 -1.97 11.09 4.18
CA PHE A 79 -2.24 10.05 3.20
C PHE A 79 -1.62 8.73 3.61
N SER A 80 -2.43 7.68 3.57
CA SER A 80 -2.00 6.30 3.80
C SER A 80 -2.02 5.50 2.51
N VAL A 81 -1.11 4.55 2.39
CA VAL A 81 -1.12 3.57 1.29
C VAL A 81 -2.27 2.59 1.49
N VAL A 82 -3.02 2.33 0.43
CA VAL A 82 -4.16 1.40 0.45
C VAL A 82 -3.64 -0.04 0.41
N ILE A 83 -3.39 -0.57 1.60
CA ILE A 83 -3.04 -1.97 1.87
C ILE A 83 -3.89 -2.49 3.02
N ARG A 84 -3.97 -3.80 3.22
CA ARG A 84 -4.78 -4.39 4.31
C ARG A 84 -6.23 -3.88 4.34
N SER A 85 -6.75 -3.56 3.17
CA SER A 85 -8.05 -2.88 2.99
C SER A 85 -8.95 -3.70 2.10
N ALA A 86 -10.25 -3.61 2.37
CA ALA A 86 -11.28 -4.09 1.46
C ALA A 86 -12.11 -2.91 0.96
N PHE A 87 -12.51 -2.94 -0.28
CA PHE A 87 -13.35 -1.93 -0.88
C PHE A 87 -14.40 -2.55 -1.81
N ARG A 88 -15.49 -1.84 -1.99
CA ARG A 88 -16.61 -2.26 -2.84
C ARG A 88 -17.17 -1.05 -3.57
N TRP A 89 -17.36 -1.18 -4.86
CA TRP A 89 -18.12 -0.21 -5.61
C TRP A 89 -19.63 -0.43 -5.35
N ARG A 90 -20.40 0.65 -5.25
CA ARG A 90 -21.83 0.56 -4.98
C ARG A 90 -22.59 -0.28 -6.03
N SER A 91 -22.12 -0.28 -7.26
CA SER A 91 -22.66 -1.05 -8.37
C SER A 91 -22.26 -2.52 -8.36
N GLU A 92 -21.34 -2.94 -7.50
CA GLU A 92 -20.85 -4.32 -7.45
C GLU A 92 -21.42 -5.06 -6.24
N GLY A 93 -21.74 -6.33 -6.42
CA GLY A 93 -22.26 -7.20 -5.37
C GLY A 93 -21.18 -7.89 -4.52
N PHE A 94 -19.88 -7.54 -4.71
CA PHE A 94 -18.76 -8.20 -4.05
C PHE A 94 -17.72 -7.20 -3.53
N TRP A 95 -16.95 -7.66 -2.56
CA TRP A 95 -15.80 -6.93 -2.03
C TRP A 95 -14.52 -7.28 -2.78
N ARG A 96 -13.65 -6.30 -2.92
CA ARG A 96 -12.31 -6.44 -3.47
C ARG A 96 -11.29 -6.29 -2.36
N ASN A 97 -10.30 -7.16 -2.37
CA ASN A 97 -9.13 -7.07 -1.49
C ASN A 97 -7.88 -7.31 -2.31
N GLY A 98 -6.88 -6.45 -2.14
CA GLY A 98 -5.56 -6.61 -2.75
C GLY A 98 -4.53 -7.06 -1.71
N ALA A 99 -3.71 -8.04 -2.09
CA ALA A 99 -2.59 -8.50 -1.29
C ALA A 99 -1.39 -8.81 -2.18
N GLY A 100 -0.19 -8.63 -1.65
CA GLY A 100 1.06 -8.91 -2.34
C GLY A 100 2.25 -8.92 -1.38
N GLY A 101 3.37 -9.46 -1.83
CA GLY A 101 4.65 -9.45 -1.15
C GLY A 101 5.71 -8.66 -1.91
N ALA A 102 6.86 -8.45 -1.29
CA ALA A 102 8.02 -7.81 -1.91
C ALA A 102 8.97 -8.87 -2.44
N ILE A 103 9.12 -8.96 -3.74
CA ILE A 103 10.03 -9.91 -4.37
C ILE A 103 11.44 -9.32 -4.44
N THR A 104 12.36 -9.96 -3.77
CA THR A 104 13.79 -9.60 -3.74
C THR A 104 14.66 -10.75 -4.25
N ALA A 105 15.95 -10.52 -4.38
CA ALA A 105 16.89 -11.57 -4.77
C ALA A 105 16.98 -12.75 -3.77
N LEU A 106 16.55 -12.53 -2.53
CA LEU A 106 16.56 -13.54 -1.46
C LEU A 106 15.18 -14.20 -1.25
N SER A 107 14.16 -13.74 -1.96
CA SER A 107 12.80 -14.28 -1.83
C SER A 107 12.71 -15.71 -2.34
N LYS A 108 11.93 -16.52 -1.62
CA LYS A 108 11.54 -17.87 -2.04
C LYS A 108 10.06 -17.88 -2.39
N VAL A 109 9.74 -18.50 -3.52
CA VAL A 109 8.39 -18.47 -4.10
C VAL A 109 7.32 -18.91 -3.10
N ASP A 110 7.55 -20.03 -2.42
CA ASP A 110 6.56 -20.59 -1.49
C ASP A 110 6.35 -19.68 -0.25
N GLU A 111 7.44 -19.09 0.27
CA GLU A 111 7.38 -18.18 1.43
C GLU A 111 6.61 -16.90 1.06
N GLU A 112 6.90 -16.31 -0.09
CA GLU A 112 6.20 -15.11 -0.57
C GLU A 112 4.72 -15.38 -0.89
N TRP A 113 4.42 -16.56 -1.40
CA TRP A 113 3.04 -16.99 -1.66
C TRP A 113 2.25 -17.13 -0.37
N GLU A 114 2.80 -17.79 0.65
CA GLU A 114 2.15 -17.93 1.95
C GLU A 114 2.00 -16.57 2.66
N GLU A 115 3.00 -15.69 2.56
CA GLU A 115 2.89 -14.32 3.08
C GLU A 115 1.74 -13.55 2.43
N MET A 116 1.63 -13.60 1.11
CA MET A 116 0.53 -12.96 0.38
C MET A 116 -0.82 -13.53 0.82
N ARG A 117 -0.93 -14.85 0.97
CA ARG A 117 -2.15 -15.51 1.45
C ARG A 117 -2.53 -15.06 2.86
N ALA A 118 -1.58 -15.01 3.79
CA ALA A 118 -1.81 -14.54 5.16
C ALA A 118 -2.30 -13.09 5.19
N LYS A 119 -1.70 -12.23 4.36
CA LYS A 119 -2.12 -10.82 4.21
C LYS A 119 -3.56 -10.71 3.71
N ARG A 120 -3.96 -11.54 2.76
CA ARG A 120 -5.32 -11.60 2.25
C ARG A 120 -6.30 -12.09 3.30
N GLU A 121 -5.96 -13.18 3.96
CA GLU A 121 -6.83 -13.85 4.93
C GLU A 121 -7.19 -12.93 6.10
N ALA A 122 -6.25 -12.17 6.62
CA ALA A 122 -6.49 -11.23 7.70
C ALA A 122 -7.63 -10.22 7.39
N VAL A 123 -7.77 -9.80 6.13
CA VAL A 123 -8.87 -8.90 5.71
C VAL A 123 -10.17 -9.68 5.52
N LEU A 124 -10.10 -10.89 4.97
CA LEU A 124 -11.29 -11.71 4.74
C LEU A 124 -11.99 -12.10 6.04
N GLN A 125 -11.24 -12.41 7.08
CA GLN A 125 -11.79 -12.73 8.41
C GLN A 125 -12.64 -11.59 8.97
N VAL A 126 -12.19 -10.35 8.79
CA VAL A 126 -12.98 -9.17 9.22
C VAL A 126 -14.27 -9.04 8.41
N LEU A 127 -14.22 -9.30 7.10
CA LEU A 127 -15.39 -9.22 6.22
C LEU A 127 -16.43 -10.32 6.48
N GLN A 128 -15.99 -11.47 6.94
CA GLN A 128 -16.86 -12.62 7.23
C GLN A 128 -17.53 -12.52 8.61
N GLY A 129 -17.36 -11.41 9.31
CA GLY A 129 -17.96 -11.19 10.62
C GLY A 129 -17.28 -12.01 11.69
N GLY A 130 -15.97 -11.88 11.79
CA GLY A 130 -15.15 -12.59 12.77
C GLY A 130 -15.70 -12.46 14.19
N SER A 131 -16.43 -13.46 14.63
CA SER A 131 -16.98 -13.59 15.98
C SER A 131 -15.90 -13.93 16.99
N SER A 132 -14.69 -13.44 16.81
CA SER A 132 -13.59 -13.59 17.77
C SER A 132 -12.44 -12.66 17.42
N LEU A 133 -12.63 -11.38 17.67
CA LEU A 133 -11.49 -10.55 18.07
C LEU A 133 -11.44 -10.58 19.59
N PRO A 134 -10.29 -10.89 20.18
CA PRO A 134 -10.12 -10.88 21.64
C PRO A 134 -10.26 -9.48 22.20
#